data_f9eb5e1cbd014291646c1080b12b7467
#
_entry.id   f9eb5e1cbd014291646c1080b12b7467
#
_cell.length_a   1.000
_cell.length_b   1.000
_cell.length_c   1.000
_cell.angle_alpha   90.00
_cell.angle_beta   90.00
_cell.angle_gamma   90.00
#
_symmetry.space_group_name_H-M   'P 1'
#
loop_
_entity.id
_entity.type
_entity.pdbx_description
1 polymer ?
#
loop_
_entity_poly.entity_id
_entity_poly.type
_entity_poly.pdbx_seq_one_letter_code
_entity_poly.pdbx_strand_id
1 'polypeptide(L)'
;MTIQTRKKGKITILDLNGPLTLGEGDAQLRDVLKQQLDAGETLFIFNMRDVNYLDSAGIGELVACNKRVCERHGTIKLVLNPKGRQILMVPQVHRIFDLFDDVEAALASFAS
;
A
#
# COMPACT_ATOMS: atom_id res chain seq x y z
N MET A 1 10.49 -10.17 -1.21
CA MET A 1 9.15 -9.76 -0.70
C MET A 1 8.09 -10.78 -1.05
N THR A 2 7.15 -10.99 -0.17
CA THR A 2 5.96 -11.81 -0.42
C THR A 2 4.73 -10.90 -0.36
N ILE A 3 3.82 -11.03 -1.31
CA ILE A 3 2.59 -10.26 -1.34
C ILE A 3 1.42 -11.24 -1.47
N GLN A 4 0.51 -11.20 -0.50
CA GLN A 4 -0.72 -11.99 -0.54
C GLN A 4 -1.91 -11.04 -0.64
N THR A 5 -2.90 -11.41 -1.43
CA THR A 5 -4.10 -10.59 -1.61
C THR A 5 -5.28 -11.27 -0.93
N ARG A 6 -6.15 -10.46 -0.31
CA ARG A 6 -7.40 -10.91 0.27
C ARG A 6 -8.44 -9.82 0.14
N LYS A 7 -9.71 -10.21 0.24
CA LYS A 7 -10.83 -9.30 0.05
C LYS A 7 -11.64 -9.16 1.32
N LYS A 8 -12.09 -7.94 1.61
CA LYS A 8 -13.09 -7.64 2.62
C LYS A 8 -14.15 -6.75 1.98
N GLY A 9 -15.27 -7.34 1.57
CA GLY A 9 -16.28 -6.61 0.79
C GLY A 9 -15.68 -6.10 -0.52
N LYS A 10 -15.73 -4.78 -0.74
CA LYS A 10 -15.18 -4.14 -1.94
C LYS A 10 -13.71 -3.76 -1.79
N ILE A 11 -13.11 -4.03 -0.63
CA ILE A 11 -11.74 -3.61 -0.34
C ILE A 11 -10.79 -4.77 -0.58
N THR A 12 -9.72 -4.52 -1.35
CA THR A 12 -8.65 -5.48 -1.57
C THR A 12 -7.49 -5.14 -0.64
N ILE A 13 -7.08 -6.11 0.16
CA ILE A 13 -5.95 -5.96 1.08
C ILE A 13 -4.75 -6.66 0.48
N LEU A 14 -3.64 -5.94 0.36
CA LEU A 14 -2.35 -6.51 -0.01
C LEU A 14 -1.52 -6.63 1.27
N ASP A 15 -1.25 -7.86 1.67
CA ASP A 15 -0.38 -8.15 2.81
C ASP A 15 1.05 -8.28 2.30
N LEU A 16 1.89 -7.28 2.58
CA LEU A 16 3.28 -7.22 2.15
C LEU A 16 4.18 -7.70 3.28
N ASN A 17 5.15 -8.56 2.94
CA ASN A 17 6.13 -9.06 3.91
C ASN A 17 7.51 -9.01 3.28
N GLY A 18 8.44 -8.34 3.96
CA GLY A 18 9.82 -8.20 3.51
C GLY A 18 10.18 -6.76 3.15
N PRO A 19 11.39 -6.51 2.66
CA PRO A 19 11.81 -5.15 2.28
C PRO A 19 11.12 -4.70 1.00
N LEU A 20 10.86 -3.40 0.91
CA LEU A 20 10.34 -2.75 -0.30
C LEU A 20 11.43 -1.83 -0.83
N THR A 21 12.28 -2.38 -1.68
CA THR A 21 13.50 -1.72 -2.15
C THR A 21 13.68 -1.92 -3.65
N LEU A 22 14.65 -1.22 -4.23
CA LEU A 22 14.98 -1.36 -5.63
C LEU A 22 15.37 -2.80 -5.96
N GLY A 23 14.65 -3.40 -6.92
CA GLY A 23 14.89 -4.78 -7.33
C GLY A 23 14.32 -5.82 -6.38
N GLU A 24 13.79 -5.40 -5.24
CA GLU A 24 13.17 -6.32 -4.29
C GLU A 24 11.88 -5.72 -3.76
N GLY A 25 10.78 -6.22 -4.29
CA GLY A 25 9.44 -5.81 -3.90
C GLY A 25 8.85 -4.68 -4.73
N ASP A 26 9.63 -3.74 -5.25
CA ASP A 26 9.11 -2.61 -6.02
C ASP A 26 8.38 -3.06 -7.28
N ALA A 27 9.01 -3.87 -8.12
CA ALA A 27 8.39 -4.39 -9.34
C ALA A 27 7.26 -5.36 -9.00
N GLN A 28 7.44 -6.17 -7.98
CA GLN A 28 6.44 -7.14 -7.53
C GLN A 28 5.16 -6.43 -7.07
N LEU A 29 5.28 -5.38 -6.29
CA LEU A 29 4.13 -4.58 -5.85
C LEU A 29 3.41 -3.96 -7.04
N ARG A 30 4.17 -3.41 -7.98
CA ARG A 30 3.61 -2.85 -9.21
C ARG A 30 2.79 -3.87 -9.97
N ASP A 31 3.33 -5.07 -10.15
CA ASP A 31 2.67 -6.12 -10.93
C ASP A 31 1.39 -6.60 -10.25
N VAL A 32 1.43 -6.82 -8.93
CA VAL A 32 0.26 -7.25 -8.17
C VAL A 32 -0.83 -6.19 -8.23
N LEU A 33 -0.46 -4.91 -8.05
CA LEU A 33 -1.45 -3.83 -8.12
C LEU A 33 -2.09 -3.74 -9.51
N LYS A 34 -1.29 -3.84 -10.56
CA LYS A 34 -1.82 -3.80 -11.94
C LYS A 34 -2.81 -4.92 -12.19
N GLN A 35 -2.52 -6.13 -11.72
CA GLN A 35 -3.44 -7.26 -11.84
C GLN A 35 -4.77 -6.97 -11.16
N GLN A 36 -4.74 -6.38 -9.97
CA GLN A 36 -5.96 -6.05 -9.23
C GLN A 36 -6.75 -4.93 -9.92
N LEU A 37 -6.06 -3.91 -10.42
CA LEU A 37 -6.72 -2.84 -11.18
C LEU A 37 -7.38 -3.39 -12.45
N ASP A 38 -6.71 -4.30 -13.16
CA ASP A 38 -7.26 -4.93 -14.36
C ASP A 38 -8.47 -5.79 -14.03
N ALA A 39 -8.54 -6.33 -12.82
CA ALA A 39 -9.71 -7.07 -12.33
C ALA A 39 -10.86 -6.15 -11.87
N GLY A 40 -10.67 -4.84 -11.96
CA GLY A 40 -11.71 -3.86 -11.60
C GLY A 40 -11.66 -3.38 -10.15
N GLU A 41 -10.66 -3.79 -9.38
CA GLU A 41 -10.52 -3.38 -7.98
C GLU A 41 -9.97 -1.96 -7.92
N THR A 42 -10.51 -1.13 -7.03
CA THR A 42 -10.09 0.28 -6.88
C THR A 42 -9.91 0.73 -5.44
N LEU A 43 -10.33 -0.07 -4.46
CA LEU A 43 -10.18 0.27 -3.04
C LEU A 43 -9.17 -0.68 -2.41
N PHE A 44 -8.06 -0.12 -1.90
CA PHE A 44 -6.95 -0.91 -1.44
C PHE A 44 -6.49 -0.53 -0.04
N ILE A 45 -6.09 -1.54 0.71
CA ILE A 45 -5.28 -1.39 1.91
C ILE A 45 -3.96 -2.11 1.63
N PHE A 46 -2.85 -1.39 1.74
CA PHE A 46 -1.52 -2.01 1.75
C PHE A 46 -1.13 -2.25 3.20
N ASN A 47 -1.19 -3.51 3.62
CA ASN A 47 -0.78 -3.88 4.96
C ASN A 47 0.73 -4.08 4.97
N MET A 48 1.42 -3.08 5.48
CA MET A 48 2.88 -3.02 5.50
C MET A 48 3.45 -3.21 6.90
N ARG A 49 2.70 -3.85 7.81
CA ARG A 49 3.18 -4.07 9.17
C ARG A 49 4.42 -4.96 9.23
N ASP A 50 4.58 -5.83 8.23
CA ASP A 50 5.74 -6.72 8.11
C ASP A 50 6.78 -6.21 7.11
N VAL A 51 6.70 -4.92 6.75
CA VAL A 51 7.72 -4.23 5.95
C VAL A 51 8.55 -3.38 6.89
N ASN A 52 9.78 -3.82 7.13
CA ASN A 52 10.67 -3.16 8.11
C ASN A 52 11.65 -2.18 7.47
N TYR A 53 11.73 -2.17 6.14
CA TYR A 53 12.65 -1.28 5.46
C TYR A 53 12.15 -0.92 4.06
N LEU A 54 12.29 0.37 3.72
CA LEU A 54 12.02 0.90 2.39
C LEU A 54 13.19 1.83 2.01
N ASP A 55 13.60 1.79 0.75
CA ASP A 55 14.52 2.78 0.20
C ASP A 55 13.72 3.79 -0.66
N SER A 56 14.43 4.70 -1.30
CA SER A 56 13.78 5.72 -2.14
C SER A 56 13.02 5.11 -3.32
N ALA A 57 13.46 3.97 -3.84
CA ALA A 57 12.75 3.28 -4.92
C ALA A 57 11.43 2.68 -4.42
N GLY A 58 11.42 2.13 -3.20
CA GLY A 58 10.21 1.62 -2.57
C GLY A 58 9.20 2.73 -2.30
N ILE A 59 9.66 3.85 -1.77
CA ILE A 59 8.81 5.02 -1.55
C ILE A 59 8.26 5.53 -2.89
N GLY A 60 9.11 5.62 -3.90
CA GLY A 60 8.68 6.03 -5.25
C GLY A 60 7.63 5.10 -5.84
N GLU A 61 7.75 3.80 -5.59
CA GLU A 61 6.74 2.85 -6.07
C GLU A 61 5.39 3.03 -5.36
N LEU A 62 5.39 3.32 -4.06
CA LEU A 62 4.15 3.63 -3.35
C LEU A 62 3.45 4.84 -3.96
N VAL A 63 4.20 5.89 -4.24
CA VAL A 63 3.66 7.10 -4.88
C VAL A 63 3.11 6.77 -6.26
N ALA A 64 3.82 5.97 -7.05
CA ALA A 64 3.37 5.55 -8.38
C ALA A 64 2.10 4.69 -8.30
N CYS A 65 2.01 3.81 -7.30
CA CYS A 65 0.79 3.01 -7.07
C CYS A 65 -0.41 3.93 -6.79
N ASN A 66 -0.21 4.94 -5.95
CA ASN A 66 -1.28 5.89 -5.63
C ASN A 66 -1.76 6.60 -6.88
N LYS A 67 -0.84 7.02 -7.75
CA LYS A 67 -1.20 7.68 -8.99
C LYS A 67 -2.05 6.78 -9.87
N ARG A 68 -1.66 5.51 -10.03
CA ARG A 68 -2.42 4.56 -10.86
C ARG A 68 -3.82 4.34 -10.33
N VAL A 69 -3.96 4.22 -9.02
CA VAL A 69 -5.26 4.00 -8.38
C VAL A 69 -6.13 5.26 -8.47
N CYS A 70 -5.55 6.44 -8.26
CA CYS A 70 -6.27 7.70 -8.39
C CYS A 70 -6.80 7.92 -9.81
N GLU A 71 -6.07 7.48 -10.83
CA GLU A 71 -6.51 7.55 -12.23
C GLU A 71 -7.76 6.70 -12.47
N ARG A 72 -8.03 5.73 -11.61
CA ARG A 72 -9.24 4.89 -11.63
C ARG A 72 -10.26 5.33 -10.59
N HIS A 73 -10.12 6.54 -10.02
CA HIS A 73 -11.00 7.09 -8.98
C HIS A 73 -11.03 6.23 -7.71
N GLY A 74 -9.93 5.55 -7.43
CA GLY A 74 -9.80 4.67 -6.28
C GLY A 74 -9.02 5.29 -5.13
N THR A 75 -8.74 4.48 -4.12
CA THR A 75 -8.07 4.90 -2.90
C THR A 75 -7.13 3.81 -2.41
N ILE A 76 -5.94 4.21 -1.94
CA ILE A 76 -5.03 3.33 -1.20
C ILE A 76 -4.87 3.90 0.20
N LYS A 77 -5.00 3.02 1.21
CA LYS A 77 -4.68 3.34 2.60
C LYS A 77 -3.53 2.45 3.04
N LEU A 78 -2.64 3.00 3.87
CA LEU A 78 -1.45 2.27 4.33
C LEU A 78 -1.58 1.89 5.80
N VAL A 79 -1.21 0.65 6.11
CA VAL A 79 -1.07 0.17 7.49
C VAL A 79 0.40 -0.04 7.75
N LEU A 80 0.94 0.62 8.77
CA LEU A 80 2.38 0.68 9.03
C LEU A 80 2.69 0.26 10.46
N ASN A 81 3.85 -0.37 10.65
CA ASN A 81 4.43 -0.52 11.99
C ASN A 81 5.14 0.80 12.38
N PRO A 82 5.55 0.99 13.65
CA PRO A 82 6.19 2.24 14.06
C PRO A 82 7.44 2.60 13.26
N LYS A 83 8.25 1.61 12.89
CA LYS A 83 9.47 1.84 12.10
C LYS A 83 9.13 2.27 10.67
N GLY A 84 8.17 1.62 10.05
CA GLY A 84 7.69 1.99 8.71
C GLY A 84 7.08 3.38 8.70
N ARG A 85 6.29 3.70 9.72
CA ARG A 85 5.71 5.04 9.86
C ARG A 85 6.81 6.09 9.95
N GLN A 86 7.87 5.83 10.70
CA GLN A 86 8.99 6.75 10.83
C GLN A 86 9.71 6.98 9.49
N ILE A 87 9.94 5.90 8.73
CA ILE A 87 10.56 5.99 7.40
C ILE A 87 9.69 6.79 6.44
N LEU A 88 8.37 6.61 6.52
CA LEU A 88 7.42 7.23 5.60
C LEU A 88 6.92 8.60 6.05
N MET A 89 7.48 9.17 7.12
CA MET A 89 7.18 10.54 7.54
C MET A 89 7.89 11.54 6.64
N VAL A 90 7.63 11.45 5.34
CA VAL A 90 8.11 12.36 4.31
C VAL A 90 6.89 12.97 3.62
N PRO A 91 6.96 14.25 3.18
CA PRO A 91 5.78 14.91 2.60
C PRO A 91 5.18 14.17 1.40
N GLN A 92 6.00 13.49 0.60
CA GLN A 92 5.53 12.75 -0.57
C GLN A 92 4.57 11.62 -0.22
N VAL A 93 4.61 11.15 1.02
CA VAL A 93 3.78 10.02 1.47
C VAL A 93 2.65 10.49 2.37
N HIS A 94 2.97 11.19 3.46
CA HIS A 94 1.93 11.51 4.46
C HIS A 94 0.90 12.53 3.97
N ARG A 95 1.18 13.27 2.88
CA ARG A 95 0.21 14.19 2.28
C ARG A 95 -0.77 13.49 1.36
N ILE A 96 -0.43 12.32 0.83
CA ILE A 96 -1.26 11.64 -0.17
C ILE A 96 -1.89 10.35 0.34
N PHE A 97 -1.39 9.81 1.47
CA PHE A 97 -1.92 8.57 2.04
C PHE A 97 -2.49 8.80 3.42
N ASP A 98 -3.61 8.14 3.72
CA ASP A 98 -4.07 7.96 5.08
C ASP A 98 -3.28 6.81 5.70
N LEU A 99 -2.72 7.03 6.88
CA LEU A 99 -1.86 6.08 7.57
C LEU A 99 -2.56 5.51 8.80
N PHE A 100 -2.46 4.20 8.98
CA PHE A 100 -3.12 3.48 10.08
C PHE A 100 -2.14 2.54 10.75
N ASP A 101 -2.42 2.18 12.00
CA ASP A 101 -1.58 1.27 12.78
C ASP A 101 -1.99 -0.19 12.61
N ASP A 102 -3.24 -0.44 12.19
CA ASP A 102 -3.72 -1.80 11.96
C ASP A 102 -4.77 -1.84 10.85
N VAL A 103 -5.02 -3.04 10.33
CA VAL A 103 -5.93 -3.25 9.22
C VAL A 103 -7.37 -2.90 9.63
N GLU A 104 -7.78 -3.19 10.87
CA GLU A 104 -9.14 -2.92 11.32
C GLU A 104 -9.46 -1.43 11.28
N ALA A 105 -8.52 -0.58 11.73
CA ALA A 105 -8.69 0.85 11.67
C ALA A 105 -8.82 1.35 10.23
N ALA A 106 -7.99 0.81 9.33
CA ALA A 106 -8.04 1.17 7.91
C ALA A 106 -9.38 0.75 7.28
N LEU A 107 -9.85 -0.45 7.57
CA LEU A 107 -11.16 -0.93 7.09
C LEU A 107 -12.29 -0.04 7.59
N ALA A 108 -12.27 0.30 8.89
CA ALA A 108 -13.31 1.15 9.48
C ALA A 108 -13.35 2.53 8.82
N SER A 109 -12.22 3.05 8.40
CA SER A 109 -12.16 4.37 7.77
C SER A 109 -12.83 4.42 6.40
N PHE A 110 -12.93 3.29 5.70
CA PHE A 110 -13.67 3.21 4.43
C PHE A 110 -15.18 3.25 4.64
N ALA A 111 -15.65 2.87 5.82
CA ALA A 111 -17.08 2.80 6.12
C ALA A 111 -17.68 4.14 6.54
N SER A 112 -16.83 5.14 6.81
CA SER A 112 -17.28 6.44 7.30
C SER A 112 -17.44 7.49 6.21
#